data_74577acd63616ec2a7cecdda420708f8
#
_entry.id   74577acd63616ec2a7cecdda420708f8
#
_cell.length_a   1.000
_cell.length_b   1.000
_cell.length_c   1.000
_cell.angle_alpha   90.00
_cell.angle_beta   90.00
_cell.angle_gamma   90.00
#
_symmetry.space_group_name_H-M   'P 1'
#
loop_
_entity.id
_entity.type
_entity.pdbx_description
1 polymer ?
#
loop_
_entity_poly.entity_id
_entity_poly.type
_entity_poly.pdbx_seq_one_letter_code
_entity_poly.pdbx_strand_id
1 'polypeptide(L)'
;MKRRTTVISAIAVVALLGGGTATAVAVSGDDGAGSSSSNSARQSSVQVKDDDGVSDNQEEANEAKGAKVSAEDAIAAALKHTPGTAVGADLDSDDGRLVWEVDVIGSGDKWQHVDVDPGNGKVLGSHTERDDDGDDSAARVAATLKDASTSAEDAARAAASKGTVTSVDADDDGSVKVWEVETTSSNGTEHDWHVDFKTGAVTVDHASDDDGDDD
;
A
#
# COMPACT_ATOMS: atom_id res chain seq x y z
N MET A 1 -17.27 -4.68 15.22
CA MET A 1 -15.85 -4.30 15.03
C MET A 1 -15.14 -5.47 14.37
N LYS A 2 -15.12 -5.53 13.04
CA LYS A 2 -14.15 -6.38 12.33
C LYS A 2 -12.80 -5.74 12.59
N ARG A 3 -11.95 -6.41 13.34
CA ARG A 3 -10.57 -5.98 13.51
C ARG A 3 -9.91 -6.21 12.16
N ARG A 4 -9.66 -5.14 11.42
CA ARG A 4 -8.74 -5.19 10.28
C ARG A 4 -7.44 -5.73 10.86
N THR A 5 -7.02 -6.89 10.39
CA THR A 5 -5.68 -7.38 10.66
C THR A 5 -4.78 -6.58 9.73
N THR A 6 -4.41 -5.38 10.17
CA THR A 6 -3.26 -4.71 9.61
C THR A 6 -2.10 -5.65 9.87
N VAL A 7 -1.67 -6.37 8.88
CA VAL A 7 -0.43 -7.13 8.94
C VAL A 7 0.67 -6.08 8.95
N ILE A 8 1.03 -5.64 10.15
CA ILE A 8 2.23 -4.84 10.35
C ILE A 8 3.38 -5.79 10.03
N SER A 9 3.76 -5.82 8.77
CA SER A 9 4.99 -6.48 8.32
C SER A 9 6.12 -5.65 8.89
N ALA A 10 6.63 -6.07 10.06
CA ALA A 10 7.86 -5.53 10.59
C ALA A 10 8.94 -5.71 9.52
N ILE A 11 9.32 -4.62 8.86
CA ILE A 11 10.39 -4.59 7.87
C ILE A 11 11.69 -4.91 8.60
N ALA A 12 12.05 -6.18 8.63
CA ALA A 12 13.40 -6.58 9.00
C ALA A 12 14.30 -6.16 7.84
N VAL A 13 14.93 -5.00 7.96
CA VAL A 13 16.01 -4.58 7.07
C VAL A 13 17.16 -5.57 7.21
N VAL A 14 17.15 -6.60 6.40
CA VAL A 14 18.30 -7.48 6.22
C VAL A 14 19.29 -6.76 5.34
N ALA A 15 20.24 -6.08 5.95
CA ALA A 15 21.43 -5.61 5.26
C ALA A 15 22.22 -6.82 4.77
N LEU A 16 22.05 -7.21 3.52
CA LEU A 16 22.93 -8.16 2.84
C LEU A 16 24.30 -7.52 2.66
N LEU A 17 25.19 -7.78 3.60
CA LEU A 17 26.62 -7.57 3.43
C LEU A 17 27.13 -8.59 2.43
N GLY A 18 27.03 -8.26 1.13
CA GLY A 18 27.71 -8.98 0.07
C GLY A 18 29.20 -8.79 0.21
N GLY A 19 29.93 -9.84 0.61
CA GLY A 19 31.38 -9.86 0.64
C GLY A 19 31.99 -9.68 -0.76
N GLY A 20 32.51 -8.51 -1.04
CA GLY A 20 33.37 -8.23 -2.16
C GLY A 20 34.70 -7.72 -1.61
N THR A 21 35.79 -8.42 -1.92
CA THR A 21 37.16 -8.03 -1.58
C THR A 21 37.49 -6.72 -2.31
N ALA A 22 37.50 -5.61 -1.59
CA ALA A 22 38.01 -4.37 -2.12
C ALA A 22 39.42 -4.12 -1.60
N THR A 23 40.38 -4.07 -2.50
CA THR A 23 41.73 -3.59 -2.29
C THR A 23 41.70 -2.15 -1.81
N ALA A 24 42.27 -1.88 -0.64
CA ALA A 24 42.44 -0.57 -0.10
C ALA A 24 43.43 0.24 -0.93
N VAL A 25 42.99 1.35 -1.52
CA VAL A 25 43.86 2.44 -1.94
C VAL A 25 43.65 3.57 -0.94
N ALA A 26 44.65 3.79 -0.12
CA ALA A 26 44.70 4.95 0.77
C ALA A 26 44.99 6.20 -0.06
N VAL A 27 44.02 7.10 -0.18
CA VAL A 27 44.23 8.47 -0.56
C VAL A 27 43.80 9.36 0.61
N SER A 28 44.78 9.97 1.25
CA SER A 28 44.59 11.04 2.22
C SER A 28 44.12 12.29 1.45
N GLY A 29 42.93 12.75 1.73
CA GLY A 29 42.39 14.01 1.21
C GLY A 29 41.14 14.35 2.00
N ASP A 30 41.31 15.29 2.90
CA ASP A 30 40.28 15.99 3.65
C ASP A 30 39.23 16.55 2.70
N ASP A 31 37.95 16.13 2.88
CA ASP A 31 36.76 16.97 2.70
C ASP A 31 35.53 16.11 2.90
N GLY A 32 34.81 16.35 4.01
CA GLY A 32 33.58 15.71 4.36
C GLY A 32 32.44 16.16 3.46
N ALA A 33 31.93 15.26 2.65
CA ALA A 33 30.55 15.25 2.15
C ALA A 33 30.32 13.99 1.30
N GLY A 34 29.49 13.05 1.72
CA GLY A 34 29.06 12.02 0.80
C GLY A 34 28.67 10.67 1.37
N SER A 35 27.80 10.60 2.37
CA SER A 35 27.15 9.36 2.74
C SER A 35 25.63 9.46 2.95
N SER A 36 25.04 10.62 2.69
CA SER A 36 23.60 10.83 2.90
C SER A 36 22.74 10.58 1.66
N SER A 37 23.34 10.49 0.46
CA SER A 37 22.55 10.49 -0.79
C SER A 37 21.95 9.12 -1.14
N SER A 38 22.54 8.01 -0.70
CA SER A 38 22.04 6.70 -1.06
C SER A 38 20.95 6.19 -0.11
N ASN A 39 20.89 6.73 1.11
CA ASN A 39 19.84 6.37 2.07
C ASN A 39 18.57 7.21 1.86
N SER A 40 18.74 8.46 1.40
CA SER A 40 17.61 9.36 1.11
C SER A 40 16.76 8.91 -0.09
N ALA A 41 17.32 8.11 -1.01
CA ALA A 41 16.59 7.62 -2.18
C ALA A 41 15.63 6.47 -1.87
N ARG A 42 15.70 5.88 -0.67
CA ARG A 42 14.84 4.78 -0.20
C ARG A 42 13.84 5.21 0.86
N GLN A 43 13.72 6.50 1.11
CA GLN A 43 12.83 7.02 2.13
C GLN A 43 11.78 7.88 1.46
N SER A 44 10.54 7.76 1.95
CA SER A 44 9.45 8.61 1.50
C SER A 44 9.78 10.09 1.65
N SER A 45 9.36 10.87 0.68
CA SER A 45 9.49 12.33 0.70
C SER A 45 8.40 13.02 1.53
N VAL A 46 7.38 12.27 1.97
CA VAL A 46 6.28 12.76 2.79
C VAL A 46 6.46 12.31 4.23
N GLN A 47 6.45 13.27 5.15
CA GLN A 47 6.46 13.03 6.58
C GLN A 47 5.12 13.49 7.16
N VAL A 48 4.49 12.64 7.91
CA VAL A 48 3.34 12.95 8.77
C VAL A 48 3.83 13.01 10.20
N LYS A 49 3.19 13.81 11.04
CA LYS A 49 3.53 13.84 12.45
C LYS A 49 2.72 12.78 13.16
N ASP A 50 3.40 11.80 13.71
CA ASP A 50 2.86 10.95 14.75
C ASP A 50 2.75 11.82 16.01
N ASP A 51 1.59 12.38 16.24
CA ASP A 51 1.37 13.26 17.41
C ASP A 51 0.45 12.49 18.37
N ASP A 52 1.02 11.94 19.46
CA ASP A 52 0.30 11.18 20.51
C ASP A 52 -0.91 11.94 21.11
N GLY A 53 -1.25 13.10 20.60
CA GLY A 53 -2.31 13.97 21.06
C GLY A 53 -3.37 14.30 20.01
N VAL A 54 -3.29 13.81 18.79
CA VAL A 54 -4.34 13.98 17.77
C VAL A 54 -5.31 12.82 17.81
N SER A 55 -6.55 13.03 17.35
CA SER A 55 -7.52 11.96 17.20
C SER A 55 -7.26 11.17 15.92
N ASP A 56 -7.69 9.92 15.86
CA ASP A 56 -7.57 9.03 14.70
C ASP A 56 -8.04 9.73 13.41
N ASN A 57 -9.23 10.34 13.43
CA ASN A 57 -9.74 11.11 12.27
C ASN A 57 -8.83 12.28 11.84
N GLN A 58 -8.05 12.85 12.75
CA GLN A 58 -7.13 13.93 12.40
C GLN A 58 -5.85 13.37 11.77
N GLU A 59 -5.43 12.20 12.20
CA GLU A 59 -4.31 11.46 11.63
C GLU A 59 -4.64 11.05 10.20
N GLU A 60 -5.76 10.36 9.99
CA GLU A 60 -6.28 9.97 8.67
C GLU A 60 -6.40 11.17 7.71
N ALA A 61 -6.93 12.31 8.20
CA ALA A 61 -7.00 13.51 7.39
C ALA A 61 -5.63 14.06 7.00
N ASN A 62 -4.62 13.91 7.87
CA ASN A 62 -3.27 14.38 7.60
C ASN A 62 -2.56 13.47 6.59
N GLU A 63 -2.74 12.16 6.68
CA GLU A 63 -2.22 11.18 5.74
C GLU A 63 -2.82 11.36 4.35
N ALA A 64 -4.16 11.38 4.27
CA ALA A 64 -4.87 11.62 3.01
C ALA A 64 -4.45 12.94 2.32
N LYS A 65 -4.18 14.00 3.10
CA LYS A 65 -3.71 15.28 2.56
C LYS A 65 -2.22 15.27 2.22
N GLY A 66 -1.44 14.43 2.87
CA GLY A 66 0.00 14.27 2.64
C GLY A 66 0.28 13.63 1.29
N ALA A 67 -0.55 12.69 0.88
CA ALA A 67 -0.42 12.00 -0.39
C ALA A 67 -0.76 12.92 -1.57
N LYS A 68 0.21 13.09 -2.48
CA LYS A 68 0.06 13.81 -3.75
C LYS A 68 -0.12 12.85 -4.93
N VAL A 69 0.28 11.61 -4.73
CA VAL A 69 0.15 10.51 -5.66
C VAL A 69 -1.12 9.76 -5.26
N SER A 70 -2.03 9.57 -6.19
CA SER A 70 -3.26 8.83 -5.96
C SER A 70 -2.98 7.32 -5.84
N ALA A 71 -3.92 6.57 -5.25
CA ALA A 71 -3.85 5.10 -5.25
C ALA A 71 -3.70 4.53 -6.67
N GLU A 72 -4.45 5.06 -7.64
CA GLU A 72 -4.35 4.70 -9.06
C GLU A 72 -2.92 4.86 -9.59
N ASP A 73 -2.30 6.02 -9.35
CA ASP A 73 -0.94 6.30 -9.82
C ASP A 73 0.12 5.46 -9.09
N ALA A 74 -0.08 5.18 -7.79
CA ALA A 74 0.79 4.33 -7.00
C ALA A 74 0.77 2.88 -7.52
N ILE A 75 -0.43 2.32 -7.76
CA ILE A 75 -0.61 0.99 -8.37
C ILE A 75 0.07 0.93 -9.74
N ALA A 76 -0.15 1.94 -10.58
CA ALA A 76 0.47 2.01 -11.90
C ALA A 76 2.02 2.07 -11.82
N ALA A 77 2.57 2.78 -10.84
CA ALA A 77 4.00 2.85 -10.60
C ALA A 77 4.57 1.49 -10.13
N ALA A 78 3.87 0.82 -9.21
CA ALA A 78 4.23 -0.50 -8.71
C ALA A 78 4.22 -1.55 -9.83
N LEU A 79 3.16 -1.60 -10.64
CA LEU A 79 3.04 -2.55 -11.77
C LEU A 79 4.07 -2.32 -12.88
N LYS A 80 4.50 -1.07 -13.07
CA LYS A 80 5.58 -0.74 -13.99
C LYS A 80 6.93 -1.27 -13.49
N HIS A 81 7.14 -1.30 -12.18
CA HIS A 81 8.34 -1.82 -11.54
C HIS A 81 8.31 -3.34 -11.43
N THR A 82 7.20 -3.88 -10.95
CA THR A 82 6.97 -5.30 -10.71
C THR A 82 5.76 -5.76 -11.54
N PRO A 83 5.97 -6.33 -12.73
CA PRO A 83 4.88 -6.81 -13.57
C PRO A 83 4.12 -7.95 -12.91
N GLY A 84 2.78 -7.82 -12.85
CA GLY A 84 1.91 -8.80 -12.22
C GLY A 84 0.47 -8.34 -12.18
N THR A 85 -0.28 -8.83 -11.19
CA THR A 85 -1.65 -8.40 -10.89
C THR A 85 -1.63 -7.69 -9.53
N ALA A 86 -1.97 -6.41 -9.49
CA ALA A 86 -2.16 -5.70 -8.24
C ALA A 86 -3.41 -6.24 -7.54
N VAL A 87 -3.30 -6.49 -6.26
CA VAL A 87 -4.35 -7.07 -5.41
C VAL A 87 -4.71 -6.18 -4.23
N GLY A 88 -3.84 -5.24 -3.90
CA GLY A 88 -4.06 -4.27 -2.84
C GLY A 88 -3.17 -3.04 -3.01
N ALA A 89 -3.54 -1.95 -2.36
CA ALA A 89 -2.76 -0.75 -2.20
C ALA A 89 -3.23 0.02 -0.98
N ASP A 90 -2.37 0.22 -0.01
CA ASP A 90 -2.65 0.91 1.23
C ASP A 90 -1.75 2.12 1.42
N LEU A 91 -2.34 3.21 1.87
CA LEU A 91 -1.61 4.39 2.31
C LEU A 91 -1.38 4.26 3.81
N ASP A 92 -0.14 4.04 4.20
CA ASP A 92 0.22 3.81 5.60
C ASP A 92 1.37 4.71 6.03
N SER A 93 1.47 4.96 7.33
CA SER A 93 2.59 5.69 7.92
C SER A 93 3.44 4.78 8.79
N ASP A 94 4.72 4.67 8.45
CA ASP A 94 5.73 3.97 9.23
C ASP A 94 6.79 4.95 9.74
N ASP A 95 7.00 4.99 11.05
CA ASP A 95 7.91 5.92 11.72
C ASP A 95 7.71 7.40 11.28
N GLY A 96 6.44 7.84 11.11
CA GLY A 96 6.09 9.18 10.66
C GLY A 96 6.37 9.46 9.19
N ARG A 97 6.51 8.43 8.37
CA ARG A 97 6.70 8.52 6.93
C ARG A 97 5.58 7.83 6.20
N LEU A 98 4.89 8.61 5.39
CA LEU A 98 3.79 8.11 4.60
C LEU A 98 4.31 7.30 3.41
N VAL A 99 3.73 6.12 3.16
CA VAL A 99 4.10 5.21 2.08
C VAL A 99 2.83 4.64 1.45
N TRP A 100 2.81 4.45 0.15
CA TRP A 100 1.91 3.54 -0.51
C TRP A 100 2.53 2.15 -0.50
N GLU A 101 1.92 1.20 0.17
CA GLU A 101 2.25 -0.21 0.09
C GLU A 101 1.36 -0.85 -0.97
N VAL A 102 1.95 -1.39 -2.03
CA VAL A 102 1.20 -2.01 -3.13
C VAL A 102 1.52 -3.48 -3.22
N ASP A 103 0.49 -4.30 -3.09
CA ASP A 103 0.59 -5.74 -3.20
C ASP A 103 0.36 -6.22 -4.62
N VAL A 104 1.30 -6.98 -5.13
CA VAL A 104 1.28 -7.52 -6.50
C VAL A 104 1.51 -9.02 -6.47
N ILE A 105 0.63 -9.78 -7.10
CA ILE A 105 0.93 -11.18 -7.43
C ILE A 105 1.75 -11.19 -8.71
N GLY A 106 3.05 -11.46 -8.55
CA GLY A 106 4.03 -11.52 -9.62
C GLY A 106 4.08 -12.89 -10.31
N SER A 107 5.15 -13.10 -11.07
CA SER A 107 5.36 -14.36 -11.77
C SER A 107 5.55 -15.53 -10.80
N GLY A 108 4.86 -16.65 -11.07
CA GLY A 108 4.89 -17.87 -10.24
C GLY A 108 4.04 -17.77 -9.00
N ASP A 109 2.98 -16.95 -9.06
CA ASP A 109 1.98 -16.74 -8.00
C ASP A 109 2.63 -16.34 -6.65
N LYS A 110 3.64 -15.46 -6.71
CA LYS A 110 4.34 -14.97 -5.52
C LYS A 110 3.89 -13.57 -5.16
N TRP A 111 3.66 -13.36 -3.87
CA TRP A 111 3.44 -12.04 -3.31
C TRP A 111 4.68 -11.16 -3.45
N GLN A 112 4.47 -9.96 -3.94
CA GLN A 112 5.46 -8.90 -4.06
C GLN A 112 4.89 -7.66 -3.42
N HIS A 113 5.56 -7.13 -2.41
CA HIS A 113 5.24 -5.84 -1.81
C HIS A 113 6.10 -4.77 -2.46
N VAL A 114 5.49 -3.68 -2.86
CA VAL A 114 6.16 -2.55 -3.55
C VAL A 114 5.83 -1.26 -2.86
N ASP A 115 6.83 -0.63 -2.27
CA ASP A 115 6.70 0.67 -1.59
C ASP A 115 6.83 1.79 -2.61
N VAL A 116 5.86 2.69 -2.64
CA VAL A 116 5.84 3.85 -3.54
C VAL A 116 5.75 5.14 -2.73
N ASP A 117 6.57 6.13 -3.08
CA ASP A 117 6.58 7.44 -2.45
C ASP A 117 5.31 8.23 -2.78
N PRO A 118 4.44 8.53 -1.81
CA PRO A 118 3.19 9.22 -2.04
C PRO A 118 3.36 10.69 -2.42
N GLY A 119 4.56 11.24 -2.30
CA GLY A 119 4.87 12.61 -2.70
C GLY A 119 5.25 12.76 -4.17
N ASN A 120 5.77 11.69 -4.81
CA ASN A 120 6.33 11.79 -6.17
C ASN A 120 6.20 10.52 -7.04
N GLY A 121 5.61 9.43 -6.55
CA GLY A 121 5.36 8.19 -7.29
C GLY A 121 6.60 7.34 -7.58
N LYS A 122 7.73 7.59 -6.92
CA LYS A 122 8.91 6.76 -7.10
C LYS A 122 8.81 5.52 -6.25
N VAL A 123 9.19 4.37 -6.82
CA VAL A 123 9.36 3.14 -6.05
C VAL A 123 10.54 3.30 -5.09
N LEU A 124 10.29 3.11 -3.81
CA LEU A 124 11.26 3.17 -2.72
C LEU A 124 11.95 1.83 -2.52
N GLY A 125 11.20 0.75 -2.66
CA GLY A 125 11.68 -0.62 -2.50
C GLY A 125 10.68 -1.63 -3.01
N SER A 126 11.11 -2.89 -3.07
CA SER A 126 10.21 -4.02 -3.27
C SER A 126 10.82 -5.26 -2.63
N HIS A 127 9.97 -6.14 -2.13
CA HIS A 127 10.39 -7.44 -1.60
C HIS A 127 9.38 -8.52 -1.94
N THR A 128 9.86 -9.75 -2.03
CA THR A 128 9.02 -10.92 -2.20
C THR A 128 8.72 -11.50 -0.83
N GLU A 129 7.47 -11.76 -0.53
CA GLU A 129 7.11 -12.49 0.67
C GLU A 129 7.69 -13.91 0.61
N ARG A 130 8.23 -14.38 1.73
CA ARG A 130 8.73 -15.76 1.83
C ARG A 130 7.60 -16.66 2.26
N ASP A 131 7.42 -17.70 1.48
CA ASP A 131 6.40 -18.73 1.66
C ASP A 131 6.65 -19.57 2.93
N ASP A 132 6.48 -18.99 4.11
CA ASP A 132 6.66 -19.74 5.38
C ASP A 132 5.34 -20.35 5.88
N ASP A 133 4.18 -19.94 5.38
CA ASP A 133 2.88 -20.42 5.83
C ASP A 133 1.90 -20.69 4.66
N GLY A 134 2.11 -21.85 3.97
CA GLY A 134 1.04 -22.53 3.22
C GLY A 134 0.29 -21.73 2.16
N ASP A 135 0.88 -21.56 1.07
CA ASP A 135 0.69 -20.68 -0.05
C ASP A 135 -0.41 -20.92 -1.06
N ASP A 136 -1.58 -21.35 -0.57
CA ASP A 136 -2.78 -21.39 -1.42
C ASP A 136 -3.42 -19.98 -1.63
N SER A 137 -2.93 -18.96 -0.91
CA SER A 137 -3.57 -17.64 -0.91
C SER A 137 -3.33 -16.86 -2.21
N ALA A 138 -2.09 -16.70 -2.66
CA ALA A 138 -1.76 -15.96 -3.88
C ALA A 138 -2.39 -16.58 -5.11
N ALA A 139 -2.29 -17.90 -5.27
CA ALA A 139 -2.91 -18.63 -6.39
C ALA A 139 -4.44 -18.53 -6.37
N ARG A 140 -5.07 -18.54 -5.18
CA ARG A 140 -6.51 -18.38 -5.01
C ARG A 140 -6.96 -16.97 -5.40
N VAL A 141 -6.30 -15.94 -4.88
CA VAL A 141 -6.59 -14.54 -5.22
C VAL A 141 -6.37 -14.29 -6.71
N ALA A 142 -5.25 -14.76 -7.27
CA ALA A 142 -4.99 -14.67 -8.70
C ALA A 142 -6.08 -15.34 -9.54
N ALA A 143 -6.56 -16.51 -9.11
CA ALA A 143 -7.66 -17.20 -9.80
C ALA A 143 -8.98 -16.42 -9.71
N THR A 144 -9.27 -15.78 -8.59
CA THR A 144 -10.44 -14.92 -8.40
C THR A 144 -10.39 -13.70 -9.33
N LEU A 145 -9.24 -13.05 -9.40
CA LEU A 145 -9.04 -11.84 -10.21
C LEU A 145 -8.91 -12.12 -11.71
N LYS A 146 -8.60 -13.35 -12.11
CA LYS A 146 -8.48 -13.72 -13.53
C LYS A 146 -9.74 -13.42 -14.35
N ASP A 147 -10.91 -13.53 -13.72
CA ASP A 147 -12.19 -13.26 -14.34
C ASP A 147 -12.70 -11.82 -14.10
N ALA A 148 -11.95 -11.01 -13.36
CA ALA A 148 -12.29 -9.60 -13.13
C ALA A 148 -12.05 -8.80 -14.41
N SER A 149 -12.95 -7.86 -14.68
CA SER A 149 -12.82 -6.88 -15.77
C SER A 149 -12.38 -5.51 -15.24
N THR A 150 -12.49 -5.32 -13.93
CA THR A 150 -12.08 -4.13 -13.18
C THR A 150 -10.81 -4.46 -12.43
N SER A 151 -9.73 -3.75 -12.72
CA SER A 151 -8.45 -3.87 -11.99
C SER A 151 -8.49 -3.05 -10.69
N ALA A 152 -7.51 -3.25 -9.79
CA ALA A 152 -7.31 -2.41 -8.60
C ALA A 152 -7.17 -0.93 -8.98
N GLU A 153 -6.43 -0.63 -10.06
CA GLU A 153 -6.29 0.72 -10.61
C GLU A 153 -7.64 1.31 -11.05
N ASP A 154 -8.48 0.52 -11.73
CA ASP A 154 -9.82 0.95 -12.14
C ASP A 154 -10.76 1.15 -10.94
N ALA A 155 -10.64 0.30 -9.91
CA ALA A 155 -11.40 0.43 -8.67
C ALA A 155 -11.04 1.71 -7.92
N ALA A 156 -9.74 2.00 -7.74
CA ALA A 156 -9.28 3.25 -7.17
C ALA A 156 -9.83 4.46 -7.93
N ARG A 157 -9.76 4.43 -9.26
CA ARG A 157 -10.28 5.51 -10.13
C ARG A 157 -11.79 5.68 -9.98
N ALA A 158 -12.55 4.58 -9.90
CA ALA A 158 -14.02 4.62 -9.78
C ALA A 158 -14.45 5.24 -8.44
N ALA A 159 -13.73 4.94 -7.35
CA ALA A 159 -14.05 5.46 -6.02
C ALA A 159 -13.50 6.88 -5.77
N ALA A 160 -12.58 7.42 -6.57
CA ALA A 160 -11.94 8.72 -6.37
C ALA A 160 -12.89 9.91 -6.28
N SER A 161 -14.11 9.79 -6.84
CA SER A 161 -15.15 10.82 -6.72
C SER A 161 -15.82 10.88 -5.34
N LYS A 162 -15.55 9.91 -4.47
CA LYS A 162 -16.15 9.76 -3.14
C LYS A 162 -15.30 10.39 -2.02
N GLY A 163 -13.99 10.47 -2.23
CA GLY A 163 -13.02 11.01 -1.29
C GLY A 163 -11.60 10.76 -1.79
N THR A 164 -10.61 11.00 -0.93
CA THR A 164 -9.25 10.54 -1.19
C THR A 164 -9.22 9.03 -0.94
N VAL A 165 -8.91 8.25 -1.95
CA VAL A 165 -8.73 6.80 -1.78
C VAL A 165 -7.48 6.56 -0.94
N THR A 166 -7.64 5.81 0.14
CA THR A 166 -6.57 5.46 1.10
C THR A 166 -6.28 3.98 1.12
N SER A 167 -7.25 3.13 0.74
CA SER A 167 -7.05 1.68 0.58
C SER A 167 -7.84 1.13 -0.61
N VAL A 168 -7.31 0.09 -1.24
CA VAL A 168 -7.96 -0.73 -2.27
C VAL A 168 -7.53 -2.17 -2.08
N ASP A 169 -8.45 -3.09 -1.82
CA ASP A 169 -8.16 -4.49 -1.60
C ASP A 169 -9.10 -5.42 -2.34
N ALA A 170 -8.58 -6.54 -2.81
CA ALA A 170 -9.41 -7.59 -3.35
C ALA A 170 -10.09 -8.36 -2.22
N ASP A 171 -11.45 -8.36 -2.17
CA ASP A 171 -12.16 -9.22 -1.24
C ASP A 171 -11.97 -10.69 -1.65
N ASP A 172 -11.30 -11.46 -0.79
CA ASP A 172 -11.02 -12.87 -0.98
C ASP A 172 -11.93 -13.78 -0.12
N ASP A 173 -12.82 -13.22 0.72
CA ASP A 173 -13.66 -13.95 1.67
C ASP A 173 -14.88 -14.67 1.03
N GLY A 174 -14.89 -14.78 -0.26
CA GLY A 174 -15.43 -15.94 -0.93
C GLY A 174 -16.74 -15.86 -1.68
N SER A 175 -17.72 -15.01 -1.44
CA SER A 175 -18.98 -15.05 -2.22
C SER A 175 -19.25 -13.77 -3.02
N VAL A 176 -18.72 -12.68 -2.58
CA VAL A 176 -18.85 -11.37 -3.23
C VAL A 176 -17.53 -11.07 -3.92
N LYS A 177 -17.58 -10.78 -5.21
CA LYS A 177 -16.38 -10.47 -6.00
C LYS A 177 -16.30 -8.98 -6.20
N VAL A 178 -15.70 -8.31 -5.23
CA VAL A 178 -15.55 -6.86 -5.19
C VAL A 178 -14.15 -6.44 -4.79
N TRP A 179 -13.79 -5.23 -5.15
CA TRP A 179 -12.73 -4.48 -4.49
C TRP A 179 -13.35 -3.78 -3.29
N GLU A 180 -12.78 -3.94 -2.12
CA GLU A 180 -13.03 -3.09 -0.97
C GLU A 180 -12.18 -1.83 -1.14
N VAL A 181 -12.80 -0.67 -1.11
CA VAL A 181 -12.10 0.60 -1.28
C VAL A 181 -12.46 1.52 -0.15
N GLU A 182 -11.44 2.01 0.53
CA GLU A 182 -11.61 3.03 1.56
C GLU A 182 -11.32 4.40 1.00
N THR A 183 -12.12 5.37 1.42
CA THR A 183 -11.86 6.78 1.11
C THR A 183 -11.93 7.62 2.37
N THR A 184 -10.97 8.50 2.53
CA THR A 184 -10.94 9.48 3.61
C THR A 184 -11.42 10.83 3.10
N SER A 185 -12.38 11.41 3.81
CA SER A 185 -12.86 12.76 3.54
C SER A 185 -11.95 13.82 4.14
N SER A 186 -12.13 15.09 3.76
CA SER A 186 -11.26 16.19 4.21
C SER A 186 -11.22 16.43 5.73
N ASN A 187 -12.20 15.90 6.47
CA ASN A 187 -12.28 15.96 7.93
C ASN A 187 -11.78 14.68 8.60
N GLY A 188 -11.28 13.69 7.83
CA GLY A 188 -10.77 12.42 8.33
C GLY A 188 -11.82 11.34 8.55
N THR A 189 -13.07 11.56 8.09
CA THR A 189 -14.06 10.50 8.14
C THR A 189 -13.79 9.50 7.03
N GLU A 190 -13.67 8.25 7.40
CA GLU A 190 -13.51 7.12 6.48
C GLU A 190 -14.86 6.62 6.00
N HIS A 191 -14.88 6.13 4.77
CA HIS A 191 -16.02 5.51 4.13
C HIS A 191 -15.60 4.31 3.32
N ASP A 192 -16.28 3.20 3.53
CA ASP A 192 -16.03 1.94 2.84
C ASP A 192 -16.96 1.77 1.64
N TRP A 193 -16.38 1.31 0.53
CA TRP A 193 -17.07 1.11 -0.74
C TRP A 193 -16.74 -0.26 -1.32
N HIS A 194 -17.72 -0.88 -1.95
CA HIS A 194 -17.51 -2.02 -2.81
C HIS A 194 -17.51 -1.61 -4.26
N VAL A 195 -16.49 -2.03 -5.01
CA VAL A 195 -16.42 -1.86 -6.46
C VAL A 195 -16.48 -3.23 -7.12
N ASP A 196 -17.54 -3.49 -7.88
CA ASP A 196 -17.79 -4.79 -8.49
C ASP A 196 -16.70 -5.17 -9.50
N PHE A 197 -16.15 -6.39 -9.40
CA PHE A 197 -15.05 -6.87 -10.25
C PHE A 197 -15.37 -6.88 -11.74
N LYS A 198 -16.63 -6.98 -12.13
CA LYS A 198 -17.02 -7.08 -13.54
C LYS A 198 -17.48 -5.79 -14.14
N THR A 199 -18.20 -4.98 -13.37
CA THR A 199 -18.88 -3.79 -13.87
C THR A 199 -18.21 -2.49 -13.44
N GLY A 200 -17.38 -2.52 -12.41
CA GLY A 200 -16.80 -1.33 -11.79
C GLY A 200 -17.85 -0.45 -11.08
N ALA A 201 -19.03 -1.00 -10.78
CA ALA A 201 -20.08 -0.28 -10.07
C ALA A 201 -19.69 -0.08 -8.62
N VAL A 202 -19.76 1.19 -8.14
CA VAL A 202 -19.42 1.56 -6.77
C VAL A 202 -20.68 1.58 -5.93
N THR A 203 -20.69 0.84 -4.82
CA THR A 203 -21.75 0.78 -3.81
C THR A 203 -21.18 1.02 -2.43
N VAL A 204 -22.02 1.50 -1.49
CA VAL A 204 -21.59 1.67 -0.09
C VAL A 204 -21.46 0.28 0.54
N ASP A 205 -20.40 0.05 1.31
CA ASP A 205 -20.36 -1.09 2.20
C ASP A 205 -21.15 -0.77 3.46
N HIS A 206 -22.24 -1.51 3.69
CA HIS A 206 -23.12 -1.36 4.87
C HIS A 206 -22.71 -2.27 6.04
N ALA A 207 -21.62 -3.01 5.93
CA ALA A 207 -21.20 -3.95 6.98
C ALA A 207 -20.68 -3.24 8.25
N SER A 208 -20.40 -1.95 8.18
CA SER A 208 -19.87 -1.16 9.30
C SER A 208 -20.95 -0.48 10.18
N ASP A 209 -22.24 -0.48 9.77
CA ASP A 209 -23.29 0.31 10.44
C ASP A 209 -24.16 -0.52 11.41
N ASP A 210 -23.82 -1.77 11.69
CA ASP A 210 -24.61 -2.63 12.58
C ASP A 210 -24.14 -2.58 14.05
N ASP A 211 -23.89 -1.37 14.56
CA ASP A 211 -23.86 -1.13 16.01
C ASP A 211 -25.30 -1.07 16.51
N GLY A 212 -25.85 -2.28 16.76
CA GLY A 212 -27.19 -2.45 17.29
C GLY A 212 -27.41 -1.67 18.58
N ASP A 213 -28.25 -0.67 18.49
CA ASP A 213 -29.05 -0.18 19.61
C ASP A 213 -29.98 -1.33 20.06
N ASP A 214 -29.52 -2.16 20.99
CA ASP A 214 -30.35 -2.99 21.83
C ASP A 214 -30.62 -2.24 23.14
N ASP A 215 -31.82 -1.64 23.23
CA ASP A 215 -32.47 -1.16 24.44
C ASP A 215 -32.74 -2.29 25.46
#